data_00557b1533fe2fc23331e893d5e20051
#
_entry.id   00557b1533fe2fc23331e893d5e20051
#
_cell.length_a   1.000
_cell.length_b   1.000
_cell.length_c   1.000
_cell.angle_alpha   90.00
_cell.angle_beta   90.00
_cell.angle_gamma   90.00
#
_symmetry.space_group_name_H-M   'P 1'
#
loop_
_entity.id
_entity.type
_entity.pdbx_description
1 polymer ?
#
loop_
_entity_poly.entity_id
_entity_poly.type
_entity_poly.pdbx_seq_one_letter_code
_entity_poly.pdbx_strand_id
1 'polypeptide(L)'
;MLTTLDAEGRLHSRPMSSNKDIEFDGDVWFFTYGSAPKVHDIENKPYVNVAFSDPKSQAYVSLSGRAELVCDPETLKEHWQPSLKTWFPKGLEEPDLALIKINADQGEYWDNPASPIAHAISFAKRALTGKPAQSGENEKVDL
;
A
#
# COMPACT_ATOMS: atom_id res chain seq x y z
N MET A 1 -4.44 1.99 6.07
CA MET A 1 -5.52 0.96 6.22
C MET A 1 -5.62 0.16 4.95
N LEU A 2 -5.59 -1.17 5.02
CA LEU A 2 -5.86 -2.07 3.88
C LEU A 2 -7.29 -2.61 3.99
N THR A 3 -8.04 -2.52 2.91
CA THR A 3 -9.43 -3.01 2.80
C THR A 3 -9.51 -4.12 1.76
N THR A 4 -10.01 -5.28 2.17
CA THR A 4 -10.26 -6.46 1.35
C THR A 4 -11.75 -6.78 1.29
N LEU A 5 -12.15 -7.65 0.36
CA LEU A 5 -13.48 -8.25 0.30
C LEU A 5 -13.41 -9.68 0.87
N ASP A 6 -14.22 -9.99 1.86
CA ASP A 6 -14.35 -11.36 2.39
C ASP A 6 -15.13 -12.28 1.42
N ALA A 7 -15.27 -13.56 1.81
CA ALA A 7 -15.97 -14.56 1.00
C ALA A 7 -17.41 -14.14 0.66
N GLU A 8 -18.09 -13.46 1.60
CA GLU A 8 -19.47 -12.98 1.45
C GLU A 8 -19.57 -11.63 0.71
N GLY A 9 -18.43 -11.05 0.29
CA GLY A 9 -18.38 -9.77 -0.40
C GLY A 9 -18.48 -8.55 0.50
N ARG A 10 -18.26 -8.70 1.81
CA ARG A 10 -18.24 -7.59 2.76
C ARG A 10 -16.84 -6.95 2.80
N LEU A 11 -16.80 -5.65 2.91
CA LEU A 11 -15.56 -4.89 3.08
C LEU A 11 -15.01 -5.07 4.50
N HIS A 12 -13.72 -5.41 4.60
CA HIS A 12 -13.02 -5.57 5.85
C HIS A 12 -11.72 -4.77 5.85
N SER A 13 -11.65 -3.72 6.68
CA SER A 13 -10.48 -2.84 6.79
C SER A 13 -9.65 -3.17 8.03
N ARG A 14 -8.31 -3.13 7.89
CA ARG A 14 -7.37 -3.32 9.02
C ARG A 14 -6.15 -2.42 8.89
N PRO A 15 -5.53 -2.04 10.03
CA PRO A 15 -4.26 -1.32 9.99
C PRO A 15 -3.15 -2.21 9.43
N MET A 16 -2.27 -1.60 8.64
CA MET A 16 -1.02 -2.22 8.18
C MET A 16 0.14 -1.28 8.50
N SER A 17 1.28 -1.86 8.86
CA SER A 17 2.52 -1.09 9.00
C SER A 17 3.06 -0.79 7.61
N SER A 18 3.13 0.49 7.25
CA SER A 18 3.73 0.91 6.00
C SER A 18 5.24 1.04 6.15
N ASN A 19 5.97 0.65 5.12
CA ASN A 19 7.38 0.93 5.00
C ASN A 19 7.54 2.40 4.56
N LYS A 20 8.04 3.26 5.47
CA LYS A 20 8.15 4.72 5.22
C LYS A 20 9.31 5.10 4.31
N ASP A 21 10.24 4.17 4.09
CA ASP A 21 11.50 4.45 3.41
C ASP A 21 11.52 3.94 1.96
N ILE A 22 10.41 3.36 1.47
CA ILE A 22 10.26 2.93 0.09
C ILE A 22 9.57 4.04 -0.70
N GLU A 23 10.22 4.47 -1.76
CA GLU A 23 9.64 5.38 -2.75
C GLU A 23 8.51 4.65 -3.50
N PHE A 24 7.37 5.32 -3.66
CA PHE A 24 6.22 4.74 -4.38
C PHE A 24 6.52 4.73 -5.88
N ASP A 25 6.59 3.54 -6.44
CA ASP A 25 6.84 3.26 -7.86
C ASP A 25 5.61 2.71 -8.62
N GLY A 26 4.44 2.73 -8.00
CA GLY A 26 3.20 2.13 -8.48
C GLY A 26 2.78 0.91 -7.66
N ASP A 27 3.69 0.36 -6.87
CA ASP A 27 3.45 -0.80 -6.00
C ASP A 27 3.43 -0.40 -4.52
N VAL A 28 2.55 -1.02 -3.75
CA VAL A 28 2.50 -0.90 -2.29
C VAL A 28 2.76 -2.26 -1.66
N TRP A 29 3.66 -2.30 -0.69
CA TRP A 29 4.13 -3.54 -0.07
C TRP A 29 3.84 -3.59 1.42
N PHE A 30 3.29 -4.72 1.89
CA PHE A 30 3.04 -4.96 3.30
C PHE A 30 3.49 -6.34 3.73
N PHE A 31 4.27 -6.42 4.80
CA PHE A 31 4.56 -7.70 5.44
C PHE A 31 3.33 -8.26 6.14
N THR A 32 3.19 -9.59 6.07
CA THR A 32 2.11 -10.35 6.69
C THR A 32 2.57 -11.77 6.99
N TYR A 33 1.73 -12.54 7.70
CA TYR A 33 1.80 -14.00 7.68
C TYR A 33 0.96 -14.51 6.53
N GLY A 34 1.47 -15.53 5.81
CA GLY A 34 0.77 -16.15 4.69
C GLY A 34 -0.56 -16.78 5.09
N SER A 35 -0.67 -17.31 6.32
CA SER A 35 -1.90 -17.87 6.89
C SER A 35 -2.91 -16.83 7.39
N ALA A 36 -2.62 -15.54 7.30
CA ALA A 36 -3.53 -14.51 7.80
C ALA A 36 -4.84 -14.46 6.99
N PRO A 37 -6.01 -14.26 7.64
CA PRO A 37 -7.31 -14.26 6.95
C PRO A 37 -7.41 -13.34 5.74
N LYS A 38 -6.75 -12.17 5.79
CA LYS A 38 -6.69 -11.23 4.67
C LYS A 38 -6.00 -11.79 3.41
N VAL A 39 -5.09 -12.75 3.58
CA VAL A 39 -4.44 -13.42 2.45
C VAL A 39 -5.47 -14.27 1.70
N HIS A 40 -6.31 -15.02 2.44
CA HIS A 40 -7.40 -15.78 1.84
C HIS A 40 -8.42 -14.88 1.11
N ASP A 41 -8.74 -13.70 1.68
CA ASP A 41 -9.58 -12.71 1.00
C ASP A 41 -8.96 -12.30 -0.34
N ILE A 42 -7.66 -11.97 -0.35
CA ILE A 42 -6.91 -11.52 -1.54
C ILE A 42 -6.82 -12.63 -2.60
N GLU A 43 -6.55 -13.88 -2.20
CA GLU A 43 -6.48 -15.00 -3.14
C GLU A 43 -7.80 -15.23 -3.88
N ASN A 44 -8.92 -15.01 -3.22
CA ASN A 44 -10.25 -15.16 -3.81
C ASN A 44 -10.74 -13.91 -4.54
N LYS A 45 -10.45 -12.72 -3.98
CA LYS A 45 -10.89 -11.42 -4.48
C LYS A 45 -9.73 -10.42 -4.41
N PRO A 46 -8.86 -10.42 -5.43
CA PRO A 46 -7.59 -9.69 -5.37
C PRO A 46 -7.71 -8.17 -5.45
N TYR A 47 -8.90 -7.63 -5.74
CA TYR A 47 -9.07 -6.19 -5.83
C TYR A 47 -9.25 -5.58 -4.44
N VAL A 48 -8.37 -4.66 -4.08
CA VAL A 48 -8.25 -4.10 -2.73
C VAL A 48 -8.16 -2.58 -2.78
N ASN A 49 -8.33 -1.95 -1.61
CA ASN A 49 -8.05 -0.53 -1.43
C ASN A 49 -7.08 -0.32 -0.27
N VAL A 50 -6.15 0.61 -0.44
CA VAL A 50 -5.25 1.08 0.62
C VAL A 50 -5.48 2.55 0.85
N ALA A 51 -5.83 2.92 2.09
CA ALA A 51 -5.97 4.31 2.50
C ALA A 51 -4.85 4.71 3.46
N PHE A 52 -4.20 5.82 3.13
CA PHE A 52 -3.22 6.51 3.97
C PHE A 52 -3.82 7.81 4.49
N SER A 53 -3.44 8.19 5.69
CA SER A 53 -3.89 9.46 6.29
C SER A 53 -2.79 10.08 7.13
N ASP A 54 -2.60 11.38 6.96
CA ASP A 54 -1.86 12.23 7.89
C ASP A 54 -2.78 13.36 8.38
N PRO A 55 -3.44 13.16 9.53
CA PRO A 55 -4.37 14.16 10.07
C PRO A 55 -3.69 15.50 10.43
N LYS A 56 -2.37 15.50 10.65
CA LYS A 56 -1.63 16.73 11.01
C LYS A 56 -1.47 17.67 9.83
N SER A 57 -1.19 17.10 8.65
CA SER A 57 -1.09 17.85 7.40
C SER A 57 -2.43 17.92 6.65
N GLN A 58 -3.47 17.24 7.14
CA GLN A 58 -4.76 17.07 6.45
C GLN A 58 -4.61 16.44 5.07
N ALA A 59 -3.66 15.52 4.92
CA ALA A 59 -3.41 14.80 3.68
C ALA A 59 -3.96 13.37 3.77
N TYR A 60 -4.66 12.96 2.72
CA TYR A 60 -5.27 11.64 2.60
C TYR A 60 -5.02 11.09 1.22
N VAL A 61 -4.79 9.78 1.12
CA VAL A 61 -4.58 9.07 -0.14
C VAL A 61 -5.39 7.79 -0.11
N SER A 62 -6.06 7.49 -1.20
CA SER A 62 -6.74 6.22 -1.44
C SER A 62 -6.20 5.62 -2.73
N LEU A 63 -5.65 4.41 -2.64
CA LEU A 63 -5.14 3.65 -3.77
C LEU A 63 -5.96 2.38 -3.93
N SER A 64 -6.44 2.11 -5.14
CA SER A 64 -7.08 0.84 -5.49
C SER A 64 -6.20 0.09 -6.46
N GLY A 65 -6.25 -1.24 -6.40
CA GLY A 65 -5.43 -2.06 -7.28
C GLY A 65 -5.56 -3.55 -6.97
N ARG A 66 -4.74 -4.31 -7.65
CA ARG A 66 -4.68 -5.77 -7.48
C ARG A 66 -3.60 -6.15 -6.49
N ALA A 67 -3.98 -6.98 -5.53
CA ALA A 67 -3.08 -7.54 -4.54
C ALA A 67 -2.70 -8.98 -4.90
N GLU A 68 -1.47 -9.35 -4.61
CA GLU A 68 -0.95 -10.71 -4.70
C GLU A 68 -0.05 -11.03 -3.51
N LEU A 69 0.08 -12.33 -3.19
CA LEU A 69 0.99 -12.80 -2.16
C LEU A 69 2.34 -13.13 -2.77
N VAL A 70 3.41 -12.62 -2.17
CA VAL A 70 4.80 -12.86 -2.56
C VAL A 70 5.54 -13.50 -1.40
N CYS A 71 6.13 -14.68 -1.64
CA CYS A 71 6.87 -15.46 -0.63
C CYS A 71 8.34 -15.68 -1.05
N ASP A 72 8.79 -15.02 -2.11
CA ASP A 72 10.16 -15.16 -2.60
C ASP A 72 11.17 -14.60 -1.58
N PRO A 73 12.19 -15.39 -1.13
CA PRO A 73 13.11 -14.97 -0.08
C PRO A 73 13.95 -13.73 -0.42
N GLU A 74 14.31 -13.55 -1.70
CA GLU A 74 15.08 -12.38 -2.13
C GLU A 74 14.23 -11.12 -2.05
N THR A 75 13.01 -11.16 -2.53
CA THR A 75 12.03 -10.05 -2.44
C THR A 75 11.71 -9.73 -0.97
N LEU A 76 11.51 -10.74 -0.11
CA LEU A 76 11.31 -10.52 1.32
C LEU A 76 12.51 -9.79 1.95
N LYS A 77 13.72 -10.17 1.60
CA LYS A 77 14.96 -9.56 2.11
C LYS A 77 15.12 -8.12 1.61
N GLU A 78 14.79 -7.84 0.36
CA GLU A 78 14.88 -6.52 -0.24
C GLU A 78 13.97 -5.50 0.47
N HIS A 79 12.76 -5.93 0.82
CA HIS A 79 11.77 -5.08 1.49
C HIS A 79 11.87 -5.09 3.02
N TRP A 80 12.76 -5.92 3.60
CA TRP A 80 12.87 -6.09 5.04
C TRP A 80 13.47 -4.87 5.73
N GLN A 81 12.84 -4.45 6.83
CA GLN A 81 13.36 -3.43 7.73
C GLN A 81 13.42 -3.91 9.18
N PRO A 82 14.45 -3.53 9.94
CA PRO A 82 14.62 -3.95 11.33
C PRO A 82 13.45 -3.60 12.25
N SER A 83 12.75 -2.51 11.99
CA SER A 83 11.55 -2.07 12.74
C SER A 83 10.40 -3.08 12.68
N LEU A 84 10.35 -3.92 11.64
CA LEU A 84 9.36 -4.98 11.47
C LEU A 84 9.49 -6.12 12.49
N LYS A 85 10.63 -6.23 13.19
CA LYS A 85 10.81 -7.21 14.28
C LYS A 85 9.79 -7.05 15.41
N THR A 86 9.18 -5.89 15.56
CA THR A 86 8.08 -5.67 16.50
C THR A 86 6.87 -6.58 16.19
N TRP A 87 6.64 -6.87 14.92
CA TRP A 87 5.51 -7.66 14.42
C TRP A 87 5.94 -9.09 14.06
N PHE A 88 7.20 -9.27 13.65
CA PHE A 88 7.81 -10.51 13.19
C PHE A 88 9.11 -10.77 13.98
N PRO A 89 9.04 -11.30 15.23
CA PRO A 89 10.18 -11.39 16.14
C PRO A 89 11.36 -12.21 15.59
N LYS A 90 11.09 -13.24 14.77
CA LYS A 90 12.14 -14.05 14.13
C LYS A 90 12.70 -13.41 12.87
N GLY A 91 12.18 -12.27 12.47
CA GLY A 91 12.64 -11.56 11.27
C GLY A 91 12.36 -12.35 9.99
N LEU A 92 13.36 -12.41 9.11
CA LEU A 92 13.27 -13.17 7.85
C LEU A 92 13.21 -14.70 8.05
N GLU A 93 13.46 -15.18 9.27
CA GLU A 93 13.38 -16.61 9.63
C GLU A 93 11.95 -17.02 10.07
N GLU A 94 10.98 -16.10 10.03
CA GLU A 94 9.59 -16.47 10.29
C GLU A 94 9.10 -17.44 9.19
N PRO A 95 8.64 -18.67 9.57
CA PRO A 95 8.35 -19.71 8.60
C PRO A 95 7.14 -19.40 7.69
N ASP A 96 6.30 -18.48 8.11
CA ASP A 96 5.08 -18.08 7.40
C ASP A 96 5.12 -16.59 6.96
N LEU A 97 6.34 -16.04 6.87
CA LEU A 97 6.52 -14.65 6.43
C LEU A 97 6.20 -14.50 4.95
N ALA A 98 5.42 -13.49 4.63
CA ALA A 98 5.04 -13.16 3.27
C ALA A 98 4.90 -11.64 3.08
N LEU A 99 4.87 -11.21 1.83
CA LEU A 99 4.51 -9.87 1.42
C LEU A 99 3.17 -9.88 0.69
N ILE A 100 2.36 -8.87 0.95
CA ILE A 100 1.26 -8.49 0.06
C ILE A 100 1.82 -7.39 -0.84
N LYS A 101 1.90 -7.66 -2.14
CA LYS A 101 2.18 -6.68 -3.18
C LYS A 101 0.85 -6.17 -3.71
N ILE A 102 0.67 -4.86 -3.81
CA ILE A 102 -0.51 -4.23 -4.39
C ILE A 102 -0.04 -3.36 -5.54
N ASN A 103 -0.35 -3.78 -6.76
CA ASN A 103 -0.14 -2.97 -7.94
C ASN A 103 -1.33 -2.01 -8.08
N ALA A 104 -1.07 -0.73 -7.81
CA ALA A 104 -2.08 0.29 -7.84
C ALA A 104 -2.42 0.65 -9.29
N ASP A 105 -3.71 0.64 -9.63
CA ASP A 105 -4.23 1.03 -10.95
C ASP A 105 -5.06 2.31 -10.90
N GLN A 106 -5.48 2.73 -9.70
CA GLN A 106 -6.23 3.97 -9.50
C GLN A 106 -5.85 4.62 -8.17
N GLY A 107 -5.66 5.94 -8.19
CA GLY A 107 -5.37 6.73 -7.01
C GLY A 107 -6.26 7.96 -6.89
N GLU A 108 -6.63 8.31 -5.67
CA GLU A 108 -7.29 9.57 -5.35
C GLU A 108 -6.60 10.18 -4.12
N TYR A 109 -6.37 11.46 -4.14
CA TYR A 109 -5.75 12.15 -3.02
C TYR A 109 -6.49 13.45 -2.67
N TRP A 110 -6.45 13.79 -1.41
CA TRP A 110 -6.95 15.04 -0.84
C TRP A 110 -5.81 15.67 -0.06
N ASP A 111 -5.46 16.88 -0.40
CA ASP A 111 -4.25 17.51 0.10
C ASP A 111 -4.45 18.99 0.43
N ASN A 112 -3.73 19.43 1.47
CA ASN A 112 -3.42 20.84 1.65
C ASN A 112 -2.19 21.16 0.80
N PRO A 113 -2.14 22.27 0.01
CA PRO A 113 -1.05 22.62 -0.91
C PRO A 113 0.37 22.55 -0.35
N ALA A 114 0.53 22.46 0.97
CA ALA A 114 1.81 22.38 1.67
C ALA A 114 2.27 20.97 2.05
N SER A 115 1.58 19.89 1.60
CA SER A 115 1.87 18.51 2.07
C SER A 115 2.98 17.82 1.26
N PRO A 116 3.91 17.10 1.94
CA PRO A 116 4.91 16.26 1.27
C PRO A 116 4.32 15.10 0.44
N ILE A 117 3.08 14.66 0.77
CA ILE A 117 2.40 13.57 0.06
C ILE A 117 1.97 14.01 -1.34
N ALA A 118 1.53 15.27 -1.51
CA ALA A 118 1.26 15.85 -2.83
C ALA A 118 2.50 15.79 -3.75
N HIS A 119 3.68 15.99 -3.20
CA HIS A 119 4.92 15.89 -3.97
C HIS A 119 5.20 14.46 -4.44
N ALA A 120 4.97 13.44 -3.59
CA ALA A 120 5.19 12.04 -3.96
C ALA A 120 4.22 11.60 -5.07
N ILE A 121 2.93 11.96 -4.96
CA ILE A 121 1.92 11.65 -5.98
C ILE A 121 2.15 12.44 -7.26
N SER A 122 2.54 13.72 -7.15
CA SER A 122 2.91 14.55 -8.30
C SER A 122 4.12 13.97 -9.04
N PHE A 123 5.06 13.35 -8.32
CA PHE A 123 6.23 12.69 -8.90
C PHE A 123 5.84 11.40 -9.62
N ALA A 124 5.01 10.54 -9.00
CA ALA A 124 4.49 9.32 -9.61
C ALA A 124 3.67 9.63 -10.87
N LYS A 125 2.79 10.63 -10.82
CA LYS A 125 2.02 11.12 -11.97
C LYS A 125 2.93 11.63 -13.10
N ARG A 126 3.99 12.35 -12.76
CA ARG A 126 4.95 12.87 -13.73
C ARG A 126 5.76 11.75 -14.40
N ALA A 127 6.10 10.70 -13.64
CA ALA A 127 6.80 9.53 -14.18
C ALA A 127 5.91 8.72 -15.13
N LEU A 128 4.59 8.63 -14.86
CA LEU A 128 3.65 7.81 -15.62
C LEU A 128 2.95 8.57 -16.76
N THR A 129 2.63 9.85 -16.59
CA THR A 129 1.82 10.62 -17.56
C THR A 129 2.52 11.80 -18.22
N GLY A 130 3.67 12.23 -17.71
CA GLY A 130 4.41 13.40 -18.20
C GLY A 130 3.75 14.76 -17.94
N LYS A 131 2.63 14.82 -17.22
CA LYS A 131 1.90 16.05 -16.93
C LYS A 131 2.09 16.51 -15.48
N PRO A 132 2.30 17.81 -15.21
CA PRO A 132 2.36 18.33 -13.84
C PRO A 132 0.99 18.30 -13.17
N ALA A 133 0.93 17.85 -11.91
CA ALA A 133 -0.26 17.97 -11.08
C ALA A 133 -0.42 19.42 -10.58
N GLN A 134 -1.65 19.92 -10.50
CA GLN A 134 -1.96 21.17 -9.81
C GLN A 134 -2.26 20.88 -8.33
N SER A 135 -1.64 21.61 -7.41
CA SER A 135 -1.82 21.42 -5.97
C SER A 135 -3.11 22.08 -5.47
N GLY A 136 -3.79 21.41 -4.53
CA GLY A 136 -4.92 21.99 -3.77
C GLY A 136 -6.30 21.53 -4.17
N GLU A 137 -6.45 20.45 -4.94
CA GLU A 137 -7.76 19.89 -5.32
C GLU A 137 -7.77 18.36 -5.15
N ASN A 138 -8.98 17.82 -4.93
CA ASN A 138 -9.24 16.39 -5.02
C ASN A 138 -9.01 15.94 -6.47
N GLU A 139 -8.07 15.06 -6.73
CA GLU A 139 -7.79 14.57 -8.08
C GLU A 139 -7.76 13.02 -8.10
N LYS A 140 -8.47 12.47 -9.08
CA LYS A 140 -8.39 11.05 -9.44
C LYS A 140 -7.34 10.86 -10.52
N VAL A 141 -6.54 9.83 -10.35
CA VAL A 141 -5.46 9.47 -11.28
C VAL A 141 -5.58 7.99 -11.62
N ASP A 142 -5.65 7.68 -12.90
CA ASP A 142 -5.40 6.33 -13.41
C ASP A 142 -3.88 6.13 -13.44
N LEU A 143 -3.41 5.06 -12.82
CA LEU A 143 -1.99 4.72 -12.62
C LEU A 143 -1.51 3.69 -13.63
#